data_94887d12a2758deda447ba1d934ff4b4
#
_entry.id   94887d12a2758deda447ba1d934ff4b4
#
_cell.length_a   1.000
_cell.length_b   1.000
_cell.length_c   1.000
_cell.angle_alpha   90.00
_cell.angle_beta   90.00
_cell.angle_gamma   90.00
#
_symmetry.space_group_name_H-M   'P 1'
#
loop_
_entity.id
_entity.type
_entity.pdbx_description
1 polymer ?
#
loop_
_entity_poly.entity_id
_entity_poly.type
_entity_poly.pdbx_seq_one_letter_code
_entity_poly.pdbx_strand_id
1 'polypeptide(L)'
;MQLTNRRVRLMGTVIDVSIYHEQPEPLLDQVEVLLNLYNKRFSANDDSSELMKINKAAGLHPVRVHPELFELISLGKWHSCQPGSHLNIAIGPLIQTWRIGFSDARLPLPEEIAPLLDIINPNAIVLSEENQSVFLQEKGMKIDLGALAKGYIADRIADYLKAENV
;
A
#
# COMPACT_ATOMS: atom_id res chain seq x y z
N MET A 1 -12.58 30.95 11.66
CA MET A 1 -11.75 29.72 11.61
C MET A 1 -11.95 28.90 12.88
N GLN A 2 -12.16 27.60 12.76
CA GLN A 2 -12.29 26.66 13.88
C GLN A 2 -11.42 25.43 13.66
N LEU A 3 -10.93 24.86 14.76
CA LEU A 3 -10.26 23.56 14.73
C LEU A 3 -11.31 22.45 14.73
N THR A 4 -11.29 21.61 13.72
CA THR A 4 -12.18 20.45 13.61
C THR A 4 -11.38 19.18 13.40
N ASN A 5 -11.82 18.11 14.04
CA ASN A 5 -11.16 16.81 14.01
C ASN A 5 -12.10 15.76 13.40
N ARG A 6 -11.61 14.93 12.49
CA ARG A 6 -12.30 13.77 11.95
C ARG A 6 -11.50 12.52 12.24
N ARG A 7 -12.15 11.51 12.81
CA ARG A 7 -11.56 10.21 13.11
C ARG A 7 -12.13 9.14 12.20
N VAL A 8 -11.24 8.45 11.46
CA VAL A 8 -11.60 7.37 10.54
C VAL A 8 -10.87 6.08 10.94
N ARG A 9 -11.57 4.94 10.94
CA ARG A 9 -10.97 3.61 11.11
C ARG A 9 -10.82 2.97 9.76
N LEU A 10 -9.58 2.87 9.27
CA LEU A 10 -9.28 2.35 7.93
C LEU A 10 -7.86 1.79 7.89
N MET A 11 -7.57 0.90 6.94
CA MET A 11 -6.21 0.33 6.74
C MET A 11 -5.64 -0.33 8.02
N GLY A 12 -6.49 -0.94 8.84
CA GLY A 12 -6.08 -1.59 10.09
C GLY A 12 -5.62 -0.63 11.19
N THR A 13 -5.91 0.68 11.08
CA THR A 13 -5.50 1.68 12.05
C THR A 13 -6.58 2.72 12.31
N VAL A 14 -6.30 3.64 13.24
CA VAL A 14 -7.09 4.85 13.46
C VAL A 14 -6.35 6.03 12.83
N ILE A 15 -7.05 6.80 12.02
CA ILE A 15 -6.55 8.00 11.36
C ILE A 15 -7.29 9.19 11.93
N ASP A 16 -6.56 10.11 12.54
CA ASP A 16 -7.10 11.39 13.03
C ASP A 16 -6.62 12.51 12.10
N VAL A 17 -7.58 13.26 11.55
CA VAL A 17 -7.31 14.43 10.71
C VAL A 17 -7.85 15.66 11.41
N SER A 18 -6.99 16.63 11.69
CA SER A 18 -7.36 17.90 12.32
C SER A 18 -7.02 19.04 11.38
N ILE A 19 -7.99 19.89 11.09
CA ILE A 19 -7.80 21.08 10.25
C ILE A 19 -8.32 22.33 10.95
N TYR A 20 -7.71 23.46 10.65
CA TYR A 20 -8.10 24.77 11.12
C TYR A 20 -8.60 25.61 9.94
N HIS A 21 -9.92 25.67 9.74
CA HIS A 21 -10.54 26.29 8.57
C HIS A 21 -11.90 26.91 8.91
N GLU A 22 -12.43 27.79 8.04
CA GLU A 22 -13.74 28.41 8.20
C GLU A 22 -14.88 27.42 7.89
N GLN A 23 -14.69 26.58 6.90
CA GLN A 23 -15.64 25.55 6.48
C GLN A 23 -14.95 24.18 6.45
N PRO A 24 -14.70 23.55 7.63
CA PRO A 24 -13.90 22.33 7.72
C PRO A 24 -14.62 21.07 7.24
N GLU A 25 -15.95 20.99 7.40
CA GLU A 25 -16.70 19.75 7.16
C GLU A 25 -16.62 19.24 5.70
N PRO A 26 -16.86 20.07 4.65
CA PRO A 26 -16.71 19.59 3.28
C PRO A 26 -15.30 19.09 2.94
N LEU A 27 -14.28 19.71 3.52
CA LEU A 27 -12.89 19.30 3.32
C LEU A 27 -12.59 17.96 3.99
N LEU A 28 -13.10 17.76 5.21
CA LEU A 28 -12.95 16.49 5.93
C LEU A 28 -13.73 15.36 5.26
N ASP A 29 -14.91 15.64 4.70
CA ASP A 29 -15.68 14.68 3.92
C ASP A 29 -14.90 14.23 2.68
N GLN A 30 -14.26 15.17 1.97
CA GLN A 30 -13.41 14.84 0.82
C GLN A 30 -12.16 14.06 1.23
N VAL A 31 -11.54 14.40 2.36
CA VAL A 31 -10.43 13.60 2.91
C VAL A 31 -10.85 12.16 3.17
N GLU A 32 -12.03 11.93 3.73
CA GLU A 32 -12.55 10.58 3.96
C GLU A 32 -12.79 9.81 2.64
N VAL A 33 -13.29 10.49 1.60
CA VAL A 33 -13.40 9.92 0.24
C VAL A 33 -12.03 9.51 -0.30
N LEU A 34 -11.01 10.36 -0.16
CA LEU A 34 -9.64 10.07 -0.60
C LEU A 34 -9.03 8.89 0.17
N LEU A 35 -9.20 8.84 1.50
CA LEU A 35 -8.75 7.72 2.33
C LEU A 35 -9.35 6.38 1.86
N ASN A 36 -10.66 6.36 1.58
CA ASN A 36 -11.33 5.17 1.06
C ASN A 36 -10.84 4.78 -0.34
N LEU A 37 -10.59 5.76 -1.22
CA LEU A 37 -10.03 5.55 -2.54
C LEU A 37 -8.65 4.88 -2.46
N TYR A 38 -7.76 5.41 -1.62
CA TYR A 38 -6.42 4.86 -1.43
C TYR A 38 -6.43 3.47 -0.77
N ASN A 39 -7.35 3.22 0.16
CA ASN A 39 -7.53 1.88 0.70
C ASN A 39 -7.89 0.87 -0.40
N LYS A 40 -8.83 1.20 -1.28
CA LYS A 40 -9.19 0.35 -2.43
C LYS A 40 -8.06 0.17 -3.43
N ARG A 41 -7.14 1.11 -3.49
CA ARG A 41 -5.99 1.06 -4.41
C ARG A 41 -4.83 0.27 -3.83
N PHE A 42 -4.47 0.48 -2.55
CA PHE A 42 -3.21 0.04 -1.95
C PHE A 42 -3.33 -1.13 -0.96
N SER A 43 -4.53 -1.57 -0.61
CA SER A 43 -4.71 -2.62 0.39
C SER A 43 -4.21 -3.98 -0.10
N ALA A 44 -3.34 -4.63 0.68
CA ALA A 44 -2.94 -6.02 0.49
C ALA A 44 -3.91 -7.03 1.15
N ASN A 45 -4.96 -6.54 1.83
CA ASN A 45 -5.92 -7.35 2.59
C ASN A 45 -7.36 -7.22 2.08
N ASP A 46 -7.61 -6.40 1.06
CA ASP A 46 -8.90 -6.27 0.39
C ASP A 46 -8.81 -6.93 -0.99
N ASP A 47 -9.48 -8.06 -1.15
CA ASP A 47 -9.48 -8.85 -2.38
C ASP A 47 -9.96 -8.09 -3.62
N SER A 48 -10.69 -7.00 -3.44
CA SER A 48 -11.19 -6.13 -4.50
C SER A 48 -10.21 -5.00 -4.86
N SER A 49 -9.13 -4.83 -4.09
CA SER A 49 -8.17 -3.76 -4.28
C SER A 49 -7.39 -3.90 -5.58
N GLU A 50 -6.86 -2.78 -6.06
CA GLU A 50 -6.02 -2.77 -7.27
C GLU A 50 -4.70 -3.50 -7.05
N LEU A 51 -4.07 -3.34 -5.87
CA LEU A 51 -2.87 -4.07 -5.48
C LEU A 51 -3.10 -5.60 -5.50
N MET A 52 -4.26 -6.05 -5.02
CA MET A 52 -4.58 -7.49 -5.03
C MET A 52 -4.77 -8.06 -6.43
N LYS A 53 -5.13 -7.26 -7.45
CA LYS A 53 -5.14 -7.72 -8.85
C LYS A 53 -3.72 -8.08 -9.31
N ILE A 54 -2.70 -7.28 -8.93
CA ILE A 54 -1.29 -7.58 -9.21
C ILE A 54 -0.89 -8.88 -8.51
N ASN A 55 -1.18 -9.00 -7.22
CA ASN A 55 -0.80 -10.15 -6.41
C ASN A 55 -1.45 -11.46 -6.91
N LYS A 56 -2.70 -11.39 -7.39
CA LYS A 56 -3.41 -12.55 -7.99
C LYS A 56 -2.86 -12.93 -9.36
N ALA A 57 -2.26 -12.00 -10.09
CA ALA A 57 -1.68 -12.23 -11.42
C ALA A 57 -0.20 -12.67 -11.38
N ALA A 58 0.39 -12.85 -10.19
CA ALA A 58 1.78 -13.23 -10.01
C ALA A 58 2.14 -14.52 -10.75
N GLY A 59 3.18 -14.49 -11.59
CA GLY A 59 3.61 -15.59 -12.45
C GLY A 59 2.73 -15.83 -13.68
N LEU A 60 1.71 -15.00 -13.93
CA LEU A 60 0.76 -15.20 -15.05
C LEU A 60 0.89 -14.12 -16.13
N HIS A 61 0.69 -12.85 -15.78
CA HIS A 61 0.73 -11.74 -16.72
C HIS A 61 0.91 -10.38 -16.01
N PRO A 62 1.40 -9.34 -16.72
CA PRO A 62 1.44 -7.98 -16.20
C PRO A 62 0.02 -7.42 -16.01
N VAL A 63 -0.12 -6.54 -15.03
CA VAL A 63 -1.37 -5.83 -14.71
C VAL A 63 -1.15 -4.34 -14.85
N ARG A 64 -1.98 -3.69 -15.68
CA ARG A 64 -2.00 -2.22 -15.78
C ARG A 64 -2.67 -1.64 -14.54
N VAL A 65 -2.08 -0.59 -13.99
CA VAL A 65 -2.52 0.01 -12.73
C VAL A 65 -2.64 1.52 -12.83
N HIS A 66 -3.31 2.11 -11.85
CA HIS A 66 -3.39 3.57 -11.71
C HIS A 66 -1.98 4.17 -11.51
N PRO A 67 -1.69 5.37 -12.08
CA PRO A 67 -0.38 6.01 -11.95
C PRO A 67 0.15 6.11 -10.52
N GLU A 68 -0.68 6.45 -9.54
CA GLU A 68 -0.26 6.55 -8.14
C GLU A 68 0.12 5.20 -7.52
N LEU A 69 -0.53 4.10 -7.90
CA LEU A 69 -0.11 2.76 -7.46
C LEU A 69 1.20 2.37 -8.14
N PHE A 70 1.36 2.68 -9.43
CA PHE A 70 2.60 2.46 -10.16
C PHE A 70 3.76 3.24 -9.54
N GLU A 71 3.56 4.54 -9.24
CA GLU A 71 4.54 5.40 -8.58
C GLU A 71 4.98 4.81 -7.24
N LEU A 72 4.03 4.44 -6.38
CA LEU A 72 4.33 3.91 -5.06
C LEU A 72 5.07 2.56 -5.12
N ILE A 73 4.69 1.67 -6.06
CA ILE A 73 5.41 0.41 -6.28
C ILE A 73 6.82 0.68 -6.83
N SER A 74 6.97 1.62 -7.76
CA SER A 74 8.27 1.99 -8.33
C SER A 74 9.22 2.51 -7.25
N LEU A 75 8.75 3.41 -6.40
CA LEU A 75 9.49 3.94 -5.26
C LEU A 75 9.86 2.81 -4.28
N GLY A 76 8.89 1.97 -3.92
CA GLY A 76 9.08 0.85 -3.02
C GLY A 76 10.09 -0.18 -3.56
N LYS A 77 9.99 -0.53 -4.84
CA LYS A 77 10.97 -1.40 -5.51
C LYS A 77 12.38 -0.79 -5.48
N TRP A 78 12.50 0.48 -5.86
CA TRP A 78 13.79 1.17 -5.88
C TRP A 78 14.46 1.10 -4.50
N HIS A 79 13.74 1.46 -3.44
CA HIS A 79 14.25 1.36 -2.07
C HIS A 79 14.55 -0.07 -1.63
N SER A 80 13.72 -1.04 -2.01
CA SER A 80 13.92 -2.45 -1.65
C SER A 80 15.19 -3.05 -2.28
N CYS A 81 15.61 -2.52 -3.43
CA CYS A 81 16.78 -3.00 -4.16
C CYS A 81 18.07 -2.25 -3.78
N GLN A 82 18.04 -1.25 -2.90
CA GLN A 82 19.25 -0.52 -2.48
C GLN A 82 20.15 -1.38 -1.59
N PRO A 83 21.49 -1.31 -1.75
CA PRO A 83 22.41 -1.99 -0.86
C PRO A 83 22.18 -1.58 0.61
N GLY A 84 22.06 -2.55 1.51
CA GLY A 84 21.84 -2.32 2.94
C GLY A 84 20.42 -1.89 3.31
N SER A 85 19.49 -1.90 2.36
CA SER A 85 18.08 -1.62 2.66
C SER A 85 17.47 -2.72 3.54
N HIS A 86 16.68 -2.30 4.52
CA HIS A 86 15.83 -3.18 5.33
C HIS A 86 14.36 -3.15 4.90
N LEU A 87 14.05 -2.40 3.82
CA LEU A 87 12.73 -2.42 3.19
C LEU A 87 12.68 -3.51 2.13
N ASN A 88 11.57 -4.25 2.09
CA ASN A 88 11.26 -5.17 0.99
C ASN A 88 9.75 -5.19 0.73
N ILE A 89 9.32 -4.58 -0.37
CA ILE A 89 7.90 -4.58 -0.73
C ILE A 89 7.40 -5.93 -1.28
N ALA A 90 8.29 -6.85 -1.66
CA ALA A 90 7.92 -8.21 -2.08
C ALA A 90 7.66 -9.17 -0.89
N ILE A 91 7.72 -8.66 0.34
CA ILE A 91 7.60 -9.45 1.59
C ILE A 91 6.19 -10.00 1.86
N GLY A 92 5.21 -9.67 1.03
CA GLY A 92 3.81 -10.05 1.23
C GLY A 92 3.55 -11.52 1.58
N PRO A 93 4.21 -12.51 0.96
CA PRO A 93 4.05 -13.92 1.33
C PRO A 93 4.40 -14.20 2.79
N LEU A 94 5.48 -13.61 3.30
CA LEU A 94 5.86 -13.74 4.71
C LEU A 94 4.85 -13.06 5.64
N ILE A 95 4.47 -11.81 5.37
CA ILE A 95 3.50 -11.08 6.20
C ILE A 95 2.21 -11.88 6.35
N GLN A 96 1.72 -12.48 5.28
CA GLN A 96 0.51 -13.30 5.31
C GLN A 96 0.67 -14.58 6.12
N THR A 97 1.87 -15.11 6.27
CA THR A 97 2.13 -16.31 7.07
C THR A 97 2.08 -16.02 8.57
N TRP A 98 2.56 -14.85 9.01
CA TRP A 98 2.45 -14.41 10.41
C TRP A 98 1.07 -13.87 10.78
N ARG A 99 0.35 -13.26 9.84
CA ARG A 99 -0.98 -12.67 10.09
C ARG A 99 -1.00 -11.66 11.25
N ILE A 100 0.08 -10.89 11.42
CA ILE A 100 0.19 -9.88 12.47
C ILE A 100 -0.93 -8.84 12.32
N GLY A 101 -1.65 -8.58 13.44
CA GLY A 101 -2.79 -7.66 13.47
C GLY A 101 -4.15 -8.30 13.18
N PHE A 102 -4.20 -9.61 12.89
CA PHE A 102 -5.42 -10.37 12.72
C PHE A 102 -5.67 -11.31 13.91
N SER A 103 -6.92 -11.75 14.07
CA SER A 103 -7.32 -12.63 15.17
C SER A 103 -6.68 -14.04 15.10
N ASP A 104 -6.20 -14.42 13.92
CA ASP A 104 -5.51 -15.68 13.64
C ASP A 104 -3.97 -15.51 13.52
N ALA A 105 -3.42 -14.45 14.09
CA ALA A 105 -1.98 -14.24 14.16
C ALA A 105 -1.27 -15.43 14.85
N ARG A 106 -0.16 -15.87 14.26
CA ARG A 106 0.59 -17.03 14.74
C ARG A 106 2.09 -16.91 14.49
N LEU A 107 2.86 -17.72 15.17
CA LEU A 107 4.27 -17.94 14.85
C LEU A 107 4.36 -19.11 13.83
N PRO A 108 4.82 -18.86 12.60
CA PRO A 108 4.98 -19.92 11.59
C PRO A 108 6.18 -20.81 11.91
N LEU A 109 6.15 -22.04 11.39
CA LEU A 109 7.24 -22.98 11.51
C LEU A 109 8.36 -22.66 10.48
N PRO A 110 9.64 -23.02 10.76
CA PRO A 110 10.74 -22.78 9.82
C PRO A 110 10.51 -23.38 8.43
N GLU A 111 9.88 -24.56 8.34
CA GLU A 111 9.53 -25.21 7.08
C GLU A 111 8.45 -24.47 6.26
N GLU A 112 7.63 -23.64 6.90
CA GLU A 112 6.67 -22.77 6.22
C GLU A 112 7.34 -21.51 5.68
N ILE A 113 8.39 -21.04 6.37
CA ILE A 113 9.14 -19.83 5.99
C ILE A 113 10.10 -20.09 4.84
N ALA A 114 10.86 -21.20 4.91
CA ALA A 114 11.95 -21.48 3.98
C ALA A 114 11.57 -21.36 2.49
N PRO A 115 10.47 -21.95 1.99
CA PRO A 115 10.09 -21.84 0.57
C PRO A 115 9.62 -20.44 0.18
N LEU A 116 9.22 -19.59 1.14
CA LEU A 116 8.77 -18.23 0.85
C LEU A 116 9.94 -17.27 0.61
N LEU A 117 11.15 -17.60 1.11
CA LEU A 117 12.34 -16.77 0.92
C LEU A 117 12.75 -16.67 -0.56
N ASP A 118 12.43 -17.68 -1.36
CA ASP A 118 12.72 -17.70 -2.80
C ASP A 118 11.84 -16.74 -3.60
N ILE A 119 10.64 -16.42 -3.11
CA ILE A 119 9.64 -15.63 -3.82
C ILE A 119 9.44 -14.22 -3.25
N ILE A 120 10.35 -13.76 -2.39
CA ILE A 120 10.33 -12.38 -1.84
C ILE A 120 11.42 -11.49 -2.45
N ASN A 121 11.90 -11.81 -3.65
CA ASN A 121 12.93 -11.04 -4.33
C ASN A 121 12.35 -9.78 -5.00
N PRO A 122 12.66 -8.54 -4.55
CA PRO A 122 12.10 -7.33 -5.14
C PRO A 122 12.60 -7.07 -6.57
N ASN A 123 13.74 -7.68 -7.00
CA ASN A 123 14.20 -7.57 -8.38
C ASN A 123 13.26 -8.29 -9.36
N ALA A 124 12.50 -9.29 -8.91
CA ALA A 124 11.52 -10.00 -9.72
C ALA A 124 10.19 -9.24 -9.92
N ILE A 125 10.09 -8.01 -9.42
CA ILE A 125 9.02 -7.07 -9.75
C ILE A 125 9.41 -6.34 -11.03
N VAL A 126 8.73 -6.59 -12.14
CA VAL A 126 8.98 -5.92 -13.43
C VAL A 126 8.00 -4.75 -13.61
N LEU A 127 8.53 -3.60 -13.97
CA LEU A 127 7.76 -2.37 -14.18
C LEU A 127 7.86 -1.94 -15.65
N SER A 128 6.75 -1.54 -16.25
CA SER A 128 6.70 -0.93 -17.57
C SER A 128 6.07 0.46 -17.45
N GLU A 129 6.88 1.50 -17.63
CA GLU A 129 6.43 2.90 -17.59
C GLU A 129 5.48 3.21 -18.76
N GLU A 130 5.77 2.68 -19.95
CA GLU A 130 4.97 2.90 -21.15
C GLU A 130 3.50 2.51 -20.96
N ASN A 131 3.28 1.37 -20.32
CA ASN A 131 1.94 0.81 -20.12
C ASN A 131 1.41 1.01 -18.70
N GLN A 132 2.17 1.61 -17.80
CA GLN A 132 1.87 1.71 -16.37
C GLN A 132 1.48 0.34 -15.80
N SER A 133 2.29 -0.70 -16.09
CA SER A 133 2.00 -2.07 -15.68
C SER A 133 3.07 -2.66 -14.78
N VAL A 134 2.62 -3.55 -13.91
CA VAL A 134 3.43 -4.27 -12.93
C VAL A 134 3.29 -5.77 -13.19
N PHE A 135 4.39 -6.49 -13.22
CA PHE A 135 4.43 -7.95 -13.34
C PHE A 135 5.31 -8.54 -12.24
N LEU A 136 4.76 -9.47 -11.51
CA LEU A 136 5.48 -10.31 -10.54
C LEU A 136 5.89 -11.59 -11.24
N GLN A 137 7.19 -11.80 -11.44
CA GLN A 137 7.71 -12.87 -12.27
C GLN A 137 7.44 -14.26 -11.70
N GLU A 138 7.49 -14.40 -10.36
CA GLU A 138 7.35 -15.70 -9.72
C GLU A 138 5.92 -15.92 -9.21
N LYS A 139 5.40 -17.11 -9.45
CA LYS A 139 4.10 -17.53 -8.90
C LYS A 139 4.13 -17.51 -7.37
N GLY A 140 3.16 -16.89 -6.76
CA GLY A 140 3.05 -16.77 -5.30
C GLY A 140 3.72 -15.52 -4.72
N MET A 141 4.46 -14.74 -5.52
CA MET A 141 4.91 -13.41 -5.09
C MET A 141 3.72 -12.53 -4.70
N LYS A 142 3.94 -11.65 -3.73
CA LYS A 142 2.96 -10.65 -3.33
C LYS A 142 3.66 -9.38 -2.89
N ILE A 143 3.15 -8.24 -3.36
CA ILE A 143 3.55 -6.93 -2.88
C ILE A 143 2.72 -6.60 -1.63
N ASP A 144 3.40 -6.04 -0.62
CA ASP A 144 2.81 -5.37 0.52
C ASP A 144 3.40 -3.95 0.64
N LEU A 145 2.53 -2.95 0.69
CA LEU A 145 2.89 -1.53 0.75
C LEU A 145 2.69 -0.93 2.15
N GLY A 146 2.42 -1.74 3.16
CA GLY A 146 2.07 -1.28 4.51
C GLY A 146 3.11 -0.37 5.16
N ALA A 147 4.39 -0.52 4.83
CA ALA A 147 5.46 0.35 5.32
C ALA A 147 5.50 1.73 4.64
N LEU A 148 4.94 1.88 3.43
CA LEU A 148 5.02 3.09 2.60
C LEU A 148 3.68 3.80 2.43
N ALA A 149 2.60 3.03 2.27
CA ALA A 149 1.30 3.55 1.85
C ALA A 149 0.75 4.64 2.79
N LYS A 150 0.92 4.49 4.11
CA LYS A 150 0.41 5.48 5.07
C LYS A 150 1.09 6.85 4.92
N GLY A 151 2.41 6.88 4.74
CA GLY A 151 3.16 8.12 4.47
C GLY A 151 2.74 8.75 3.14
N TYR A 152 2.70 7.95 2.08
CA TYR A 152 2.28 8.41 0.76
C TYR A 152 0.87 9.02 0.77
N ILE A 153 -0.09 8.36 1.42
CA ILE A 153 -1.46 8.84 1.56
C ILE A 153 -1.51 10.15 2.36
N ALA A 154 -0.74 10.24 3.46
CA ALA A 154 -0.66 11.46 4.25
C ALA A 154 -0.16 12.65 3.42
N ASP A 155 0.86 12.44 2.57
CA ASP A 155 1.37 13.46 1.66
C ASP A 155 0.31 13.89 0.63
N ARG A 156 -0.41 12.94 0.02
CA ARG A 156 -1.49 13.27 -0.95
C ARG A 156 -2.63 14.05 -0.31
N ILE A 157 -3.01 13.69 0.92
CA ILE A 157 -4.04 14.43 1.68
C ILE A 157 -3.53 15.83 2.05
N ALA A 158 -2.27 15.95 2.48
CA ALA A 158 -1.67 17.26 2.77
C ALA A 158 -1.61 18.15 1.52
N ASP A 159 -1.27 17.59 0.35
CA ASP A 159 -1.26 18.33 -0.90
C ASP A 159 -2.68 18.81 -1.28
N TYR A 160 -3.69 17.94 -1.12
CA TYR A 160 -5.09 18.33 -1.31
C TYR A 160 -5.48 19.49 -0.39
N LEU A 161 -5.25 19.37 0.92
CA LEU A 161 -5.62 20.39 1.89
C LEU A 161 -4.90 21.73 1.63
N LYS A 162 -3.61 21.69 1.27
CA LYS A 162 -2.86 22.90 0.88
C LYS A 162 -3.45 23.57 -0.38
N ALA A 163 -3.92 22.79 -1.35
CA ALA A 163 -4.58 23.33 -2.54
C ALA A 163 -5.91 24.02 -2.21
N GLU A 164 -6.56 23.61 -1.12
CA GLU A 164 -7.79 24.20 -0.58
C GLU A 164 -7.51 25.34 0.45
N ASN A 165 -6.25 25.78 0.58
CA ASN A 165 -5.79 26.84 1.49
C ASN A 165 -5.96 26.50 2.98
N VAL A 166 -5.79 25.26 3.36
CA VAL A 166 -5.74 24.78 4.74
C VAL A 166 -4.31 24.77 5.26
#